data_da6d1ff4c6e8233beecd42ea39a95571
#
_entry.id   da6d1ff4c6e8233beecd42ea39a95571
#
_cell.length_a   1.000
_cell.length_b   1.000
_cell.length_c   1.000
_cell.angle_alpha   90.00
_cell.angle_beta   90.00
_cell.angle_gamma   90.00
#
_symmetry.space_group_name_H-M   'P 1'
#
loop_
_entity.id
_entity.type
_entity.pdbx_description
1 polymer ?
#
loop_
_entity_poly.entity_id
_entity_poly.type
_entity_poly.pdbx_seq_one_letter_code
_entity_poly.pdbx_strand_id
1 'polypeptide(L)'
;MKWRKFNGETINLPIYNAVENVIKRETAAGYRLKVCIGTDSQVKGQETEFATVIVFLREGHGGFMFIHNDKTRQQFSIKERMLVEVARSIEIAYELCNLFTLYEVDMEVHADINTNPHFKSNDALKEAMGYILGMGFAFKAKPEAFASSSCANKIVN
;
A
#
# COMPACT_ATOMS: atom_id res chain seq x y z
N MET A 1 -3.99 10.24 9.74
CA MET A 1 -4.01 9.77 8.34
C MET A 1 -5.44 9.43 7.96
N LYS A 2 -5.94 10.07 6.90
CA LYS A 2 -7.33 9.87 6.44
C LYS A 2 -7.39 8.89 5.29
N TRP A 3 -8.29 7.94 5.39
CA TRP A 3 -8.56 6.95 4.35
C TRP A 3 -9.98 7.12 3.82
N ARG A 4 -10.18 6.78 2.56
CA ARG A 4 -11.49 6.79 1.91
C ARG A 4 -11.68 5.59 1.01
N LYS A 5 -12.93 5.30 0.69
CA LYS A 5 -13.30 4.33 -0.35
C LYS A 5 -13.20 4.98 -1.73
N PHE A 6 -13.21 4.17 -2.77
CA PHE A 6 -13.14 4.67 -4.14
C PHE A 6 -14.30 5.62 -4.49
N ASN A 7 -15.47 5.41 -3.90
CA ASN A 7 -16.64 6.29 -4.09
C ASN A 7 -16.57 7.63 -3.34
N GLY A 8 -15.49 7.88 -2.61
CA GLY A 8 -15.27 9.11 -1.85
C GLY A 8 -15.69 9.05 -0.38
N GLU A 9 -16.38 7.98 0.04
CA GLU A 9 -16.82 7.83 1.42
C GLU A 9 -15.62 7.75 2.37
N THR A 10 -15.60 8.63 3.39
CA THR A 10 -14.54 8.66 4.39
C THR A 10 -14.62 7.46 5.31
N ILE A 11 -13.47 6.87 5.61
CA ILE A 11 -13.34 5.79 6.58
C ILE A 11 -13.03 6.41 7.93
N ASN A 12 -13.94 6.27 8.89
CA ASN A 12 -13.85 6.93 10.20
C ASN A 12 -13.19 6.09 11.29
N LEU A 13 -12.87 4.84 10.98
CA LEU A 13 -12.15 3.94 11.88
C LEU A 13 -10.64 4.05 11.66
N PRO A 14 -9.81 3.74 12.67
CA PRO A 14 -8.40 3.49 12.44
C PRO A 14 -8.24 2.44 11.34
N ILE A 15 -7.22 2.58 10.52
CA ILE A 15 -7.05 1.71 9.33
C ILE A 15 -6.97 0.22 9.71
N TYR A 16 -6.31 -0.10 10.81
CA TYR A 16 -6.24 -1.48 11.31
C TYR A 16 -7.64 -2.06 11.51
N ASN A 17 -8.51 -1.31 12.20
CA ASN A 17 -9.88 -1.74 12.49
C ASN A 17 -10.74 -1.83 11.22
N ALA A 18 -10.57 -0.85 10.31
CA ALA A 18 -11.30 -0.84 9.04
C ALA A 18 -10.94 -2.04 8.19
N VAL A 19 -9.66 -2.38 8.10
CA VAL A 19 -9.19 -3.55 7.34
C VAL A 19 -9.65 -4.85 8.00
N GLU A 20 -9.60 -4.93 9.32
CA GLU A 20 -10.11 -6.10 10.04
C GLU A 20 -11.60 -6.34 9.76
N ASN A 21 -12.40 -5.27 9.76
CA ASN A 21 -13.82 -5.36 9.44
C ASN A 21 -14.05 -5.86 8.01
N VAL A 22 -13.24 -5.41 7.05
CA VAL A 22 -13.28 -5.91 5.67
C VAL A 22 -13.02 -7.41 5.63
N ILE A 23 -11.96 -7.86 6.28
CA ILE A 23 -11.57 -9.27 6.30
C ILE A 23 -12.72 -10.12 6.87
N LYS A 24 -13.27 -9.71 8.00
CA LYS A 24 -14.39 -10.43 8.66
C LYS A 24 -15.60 -10.51 7.75
N ARG A 25 -16.00 -9.40 7.16
CA ARG A 25 -17.17 -9.32 6.27
C ARG A 25 -17.00 -10.18 5.03
N GLU A 26 -15.85 -10.08 4.37
CA GLU A 26 -15.59 -10.80 3.13
C GLU A 26 -15.44 -12.31 3.39
N THR A 27 -14.79 -12.68 4.47
CA THR A 27 -14.67 -14.09 4.87
C THR A 27 -16.03 -14.70 5.19
N ALA A 28 -16.88 -13.96 5.93
CA ALA A 28 -18.25 -14.40 6.24
C ALA A 28 -19.08 -14.56 4.98
N ALA A 29 -18.83 -13.77 3.94
CA ALA A 29 -19.49 -13.88 2.64
C ALA A 29 -18.95 -15.02 1.77
N GLY A 30 -17.91 -15.72 2.22
CA GLY A 30 -17.32 -16.85 1.50
C GLY A 30 -16.20 -16.47 0.52
N TYR A 31 -15.74 -15.22 0.53
CA TYR A 31 -14.65 -14.80 -0.35
C TYR A 31 -13.29 -15.05 0.26
N ARG A 32 -12.36 -15.48 -0.57
CA ARG A 32 -10.95 -15.54 -0.23
C ARG A 32 -10.28 -14.25 -0.72
N LEU A 33 -9.62 -13.55 0.21
CA LEU A 33 -8.98 -12.28 -0.07
C LEU A 33 -7.49 -12.42 -0.31
N LYS A 34 -7.00 -11.58 -1.21
CA LYS A 34 -5.59 -11.22 -1.34
C LYS A 34 -5.51 -9.71 -1.24
N VAL A 35 -4.55 -9.19 -0.48
CA VAL A 35 -4.37 -7.75 -0.29
C VAL A 35 -3.07 -7.31 -0.95
N CYS A 36 -3.13 -6.20 -1.69
CA CYS A 36 -1.97 -5.61 -2.34
C CYS A 36 -1.86 -4.14 -1.91
N ILE A 37 -0.69 -3.72 -1.48
CA ILE A 37 -0.43 -2.36 -1.01
C ILE A 37 0.56 -1.70 -1.96
N GLY A 38 0.23 -0.50 -2.44
CA GLY A 38 1.09 0.24 -3.35
C GLY A 38 0.93 1.73 -3.21
N THR A 39 1.94 2.47 -3.67
CA THR A 39 1.97 3.93 -3.65
C THR A 39 2.51 4.44 -4.96
N ASP A 40 1.95 5.53 -5.45
CA ASP A 40 2.48 6.28 -6.57
C ASP A 40 2.40 7.77 -6.26
N SER A 41 3.10 8.58 -7.03
CA SER A 41 3.13 10.02 -6.82
C SER A 41 3.14 10.77 -8.13
N GLN A 42 2.71 12.02 -8.06
CA GLN A 42 2.67 12.94 -9.20
C GLN A 42 3.10 14.32 -8.73
N VAL A 43 4.02 14.94 -9.47
CA VAL A 43 4.38 16.34 -9.27
C VAL A 43 3.37 17.21 -10.02
N LYS A 44 2.70 18.10 -9.29
CA LYS A 44 1.71 19.03 -9.82
C LYS A 44 2.11 20.45 -9.43
N GLY A 45 2.79 21.17 -10.31
CA GLY A 45 3.33 22.50 -10.01
C GLY A 45 4.38 22.43 -8.93
N GLN A 46 4.17 23.12 -7.80
CA GLN A 46 5.08 23.12 -6.66
C GLN A 46 4.72 22.10 -5.59
N GLU A 47 3.70 21.28 -5.83
CA GLU A 47 3.27 20.25 -4.90
C GLU A 47 3.55 18.85 -5.46
N THR A 48 3.83 17.92 -4.58
CA THR A 48 3.87 16.50 -4.89
C THR A 48 2.73 15.83 -4.16
N GLU A 49 1.92 15.08 -4.90
CA GLU A 49 0.82 14.29 -4.35
C GLU A 49 1.21 12.83 -4.34
N PHE A 50 1.00 12.18 -3.19
CA PHE A 50 1.19 10.74 -3.02
C PHE A 50 -0.17 10.09 -2.81
N ALA A 51 -0.41 8.98 -3.49
CA ALA A 51 -1.57 8.14 -3.23
C ALA A 51 -1.10 6.77 -2.80
N THR A 52 -1.55 6.32 -1.64
CA THR A 52 -1.31 4.96 -1.14
C THR A 52 -2.63 4.21 -1.18
N VAL A 53 -2.62 3.01 -1.73
CA VAL A 53 -3.82 2.18 -1.86
C VAL A 53 -3.63 0.85 -1.15
N ILE A 54 -4.70 0.38 -0.53
CA ILE A 54 -4.84 -0.99 -0.05
C ILE A 54 -5.89 -1.63 -0.94
N VAL A 55 -5.47 -2.54 -1.82
CA VAL A 55 -6.36 -3.20 -2.79
C VAL A 55 -6.76 -4.55 -2.22
N PHE A 56 -8.06 -4.77 -2.13
CA PHE A 56 -8.64 -6.05 -1.70
C PHE A 56 -9.13 -6.79 -2.94
N LEU A 57 -8.52 -7.92 -3.22
CA LEU A 57 -8.93 -8.78 -4.33
C LEU A 57 -9.71 -9.97 -3.78
N ARG A 58 -10.95 -10.12 -4.24
CA ARG A 58 -11.71 -11.35 -4.01
C ARG A 58 -11.30 -12.35 -5.06
N GLU A 59 -10.80 -13.49 -4.67
CA GLU A 59 -10.35 -14.50 -5.62
C GLU A 59 -11.49 -14.87 -6.59
N GLY A 60 -11.30 -14.57 -7.88
CA GLY A 60 -12.30 -14.81 -8.92
C GLY A 60 -13.50 -13.85 -8.95
N HIS A 61 -13.56 -12.82 -8.11
CA HIS A 61 -14.76 -11.97 -7.94
C HIS A 61 -14.47 -10.46 -7.88
N GLY A 62 -13.41 -10.01 -8.56
CA GLY A 62 -13.07 -8.59 -8.60
C GLY A 62 -12.49 -8.09 -7.28
N GLY A 63 -12.59 -6.79 -7.07
CA GLY A 63 -11.99 -6.18 -5.88
C GLY A 63 -12.42 -4.75 -5.65
N PHE A 64 -11.87 -4.17 -4.59
CA PHE A 64 -12.08 -2.78 -4.20
C PHE A 64 -10.84 -2.28 -3.46
N MET A 65 -10.78 -0.99 -3.15
CA MET A 65 -9.60 -0.43 -2.50
C MET A 65 -9.94 0.66 -1.50
N PHE A 66 -9.07 0.82 -0.52
CA PHE A 66 -9.00 1.99 0.34
C PHE A 66 -7.87 2.89 -0.15
N ILE A 67 -8.07 4.19 -0.04
CA ILE A 67 -7.18 5.20 -0.62
C ILE A 67 -6.81 6.22 0.43
N HIS A 68 -5.51 6.54 0.50
CA HIS A 68 -5.01 7.67 1.26
C HIS A 68 -4.22 8.58 0.32
N ASN A 69 -4.59 9.86 0.29
CA ASN A 69 -3.86 10.89 -0.44
C ASN A 69 -3.19 11.84 0.54
N ASP A 70 -1.96 12.24 0.23
CA ASP A 70 -1.34 13.37 0.90
C ASP A 70 -0.54 14.23 -0.09
N LYS A 71 -0.41 15.51 0.22
CA LYS A 71 0.29 16.49 -0.60
C LYS A 71 1.36 17.18 0.23
N THR A 72 2.47 17.50 -0.41
CA THR A 72 3.54 18.25 0.22
C THR A 72 4.15 19.23 -0.76
N ARG A 73 4.63 20.35 -0.26
CA ARG A 73 5.43 21.30 -1.04
C ARG A 73 6.92 21.00 -0.98
N GLN A 74 7.32 19.99 -0.25
CA GLN A 74 8.72 19.55 -0.21
C GLN A 74 9.15 19.15 -1.62
N GLN A 75 10.35 19.62 -2.01
CA GLN A 75 10.93 19.27 -3.29
C GLN A 75 11.73 17.98 -3.15
N PHE A 76 11.51 17.05 -4.08
CA PHE A 76 12.21 15.77 -4.12
C PHE A 76 12.92 15.59 -5.44
N SER A 77 14.11 15.00 -5.42
CA SER A 77 14.66 14.38 -6.62
C SER A 77 13.78 13.19 -7.00
N ILE A 78 13.93 12.69 -8.22
CA ILE A 78 13.19 11.49 -8.66
C ILE A 78 13.47 10.32 -7.73
N LYS A 79 14.73 10.11 -7.34
CA LYS A 79 15.13 9.02 -6.45
C LYS A 79 14.55 9.17 -5.04
N GLU A 80 14.54 10.38 -4.49
CA GLU A 80 13.93 10.66 -3.20
C GLU A 80 12.43 10.41 -3.22
N ARG A 81 11.75 10.82 -4.28
CA ARG A 81 10.32 10.63 -4.45
C ARG A 81 9.97 9.13 -4.52
N MET A 82 10.74 8.36 -5.28
CA MET A 82 10.59 6.91 -5.35
C MET A 82 10.79 6.24 -3.99
N LEU A 83 11.76 6.73 -3.20
CA LEU A 83 11.98 6.23 -1.85
C LEU A 83 10.80 6.50 -0.93
N VAL A 84 10.19 7.69 -1.03
CA VAL A 84 9.01 8.03 -0.25
C VAL A 84 7.83 7.11 -0.63
N GLU A 85 7.65 6.84 -1.92
CA GLU A 85 6.63 5.89 -2.38
C GLU A 85 6.81 4.52 -1.73
N VAL A 86 8.03 3.99 -1.77
CA VAL A 86 8.36 2.70 -1.14
C VAL A 86 8.13 2.75 0.36
N ALA A 87 8.58 3.81 1.03
CA ALA A 87 8.44 3.97 2.47
C ALA A 87 6.96 3.97 2.91
N ARG A 88 6.10 4.67 2.16
CA ARG A 88 4.66 4.73 2.45
C ARG A 88 4.03 3.35 2.42
N SER A 89 4.33 2.57 1.39
CA SER A 89 3.80 1.21 1.24
C SER A 89 4.31 0.28 2.34
N ILE A 90 5.59 0.36 2.66
CA ILE A 90 6.20 -0.45 3.73
C ILE A 90 5.59 -0.12 5.09
N GLU A 91 5.39 1.16 5.40
CA GLU A 91 4.80 1.59 6.68
C GLU A 91 3.39 1.02 6.87
N ILE A 92 2.56 1.07 5.83
CA ILE A 92 1.19 0.53 5.90
C ILE A 92 1.23 -1.01 6.01
N ALA A 93 2.06 -1.67 5.23
CA ALA A 93 2.20 -3.11 5.29
C ALA A 93 2.70 -3.57 6.67
N TYR A 94 3.67 -2.87 7.23
CA TYR A 94 4.20 -3.17 8.56
C TYR A 94 3.12 -3.04 9.65
N GLU A 95 2.30 -1.98 9.57
CA GLU A 95 1.19 -1.77 10.50
C GLU A 95 0.14 -2.89 10.45
N LEU A 96 -0.09 -3.45 9.26
CA LEU A 96 -1.18 -4.39 9.01
C LEU A 96 -0.74 -5.86 8.93
N CYS A 97 0.56 -6.16 8.84
CA CYS A 97 1.02 -7.53 8.55
C CYS A 97 0.62 -8.55 9.63
N ASN A 98 0.59 -8.15 10.90
CA ASN A 98 0.12 -9.04 11.97
C ASN A 98 -1.35 -9.42 11.81
N LEU A 99 -2.16 -8.48 11.33
CA LEU A 99 -3.58 -8.70 11.07
C LEU A 99 -3.77 -9.74 9.96
N PHE A 100 -3.01 -9.61 8.87
CA PHE A 100 -3.08 -10.55 7.76
C PHE A 100 -2.62 -11.95 8.17
N THR A 101 -1.59 -12.03 9.00
CA THR A 101 -1.14 -13.31 9.56
C THR A 101 -2.22 -13.94 10.43
N LEU A 102 -2.86 -13.15 11.30
CA LEU A 102 -3.90 -13.64 12.21
C LEU A 102 -5.09 -14.25 11.44
N TYR A 103 -5.51 -13.63 10.35
CA TYR A 103 -6.65 -14.09 9.55
C TYR A 103 -6.26 -14.94 8.34
N GLU A 104 -4.98 -15.27 8.22
CA GLU A 104 -4.45 -16.08 7.10
C GLU A 104 -4.78 -15.47 5.73
N VAL A 105 -4.69 -14.14 5.64
CA VAL A 105 -4.89 -13.40 4.39
C VAL A 105 -3.55 -13.18 3.72
N ASP A 106 -3.45 -13.52 2.43
CA ASP A 106 -2.26 -13.25 1.64
C ASP A 106 -2.10 -11.75 1.37
N MET A 107 -0.86 -11.26 1.41
CA MET A 107 -0.57 -9.84 1.19
C MET A 107 0.72 -9.68 0.40
N GLU A 108 0.69 -8.73 -0.52
CA GLU A 108 1.87 -8.31 -1.29
C GLU A 108 2.07 -6.81 -1.17
N VAL A 109 3.33 -6.40 -1.08
CA VAL A 109 3.69 -4.99 -1.18
C VAL A 109 4.20 -4.74 -2.60
N HIS A 110 3.54 -3.85 -3.32
CA HIS A 110 3.87 -3.52 -4.71
C HIS A 110 4.77 -2.29 -4.72
N ALA A 111 6.06 -2.53 -4.64
CA ALA A 111 7.07 -1.48 -4.57
C ALA A 111 8.38 -1.98 -5.20
N ASP A 112 9.02 -1.12 -5.97
CA ASP A 112 10.33 -1.43 -6.54
C ASP A 112 11.43 -1.06 -5.55
N ILE A 113 11.83 -2.03 -4.74
CA ILE A 113 12.84 -1.86 -3.70
C ILE A 113 14.27 -2.06 -4.20
N ASN A 114 14.44 -2.68 -5.38
CA ASN A 114 15.77 -3.09 -5.87
C ASN A 114 16.50 -2.00 -6.64
N THR A 115 15.77 -1.05 -7.22
CA THR A 115 16.35 -0.03 -8.10
C THR A 115 16.71 1.27 -7.38
N ASN A 116 16.33 1.41 -6.10
CA ASN A 116 16.60 2.63 -5.35
C ASN A 116 17.80 2.45 -4.41
N PRO A 117 18.97 3.08 -4.72
CA PRO A 117 20.17 2.94 -3.88
C PRO A 117 20.00 3.53 -2.47
N HIS A 118 19.09 4.49 -2.28
CA HIS A 118 18.82 5.07 -0.97
C HIS A 118 18.09 4.11 -0.04
N PHE A 119 17.38 3.13 -0.59
CA PHE A 119 16.71 2.10 0.20
C PHE A 119 17.71 1.27 1.01
N LYS A 120 18.84 0.93 0.39
CA LYS A 120 19.88 0.09 1.01
C LYS A 120 20.54 0.74 2.22
N SER A 121 20.54 2.09 2.29
CA SER A 121 21.11 2.84 3.40
C SER A 121 20.09 3.22 4.48
N ASN A 122 18.82 2.87 4.32
CA ASN A 122 17.77 3.18 5.29
C ASN A 122 17.48 1.96 6.17
N ASP A 123 18.08 1.95 7.37
CA ASP A 123 17.98 0.81 8.28
C ASP A 123 16.55 0.54 8.77
N ALA A 124 15.77 1.60 9.00
CA ALA A 124 14.39 1.45 9.46
C ALA A 124 13.51 0.76 8.40
N LEU A 125 13.66 1.15 7.13
CA LEU A 125 12.92 0.51 6.02
C LEU A 125 13.37 -0.93 5.81
N LYS A 126 14.67 -1.19 5.92
CA LYS A 126 15.21 -2.56 5.79
C LYS A 126 14.71 -3.46 6.91
N GLU A 127 14.64 -2.95 8.14
CA GLU A 127 14.10 -3.68 9.27
C GLU A 127 12.63 -4.01 9.09
N ALA A 128 11.82 -3.02 8.70
CA ALA A 128 10.40 -3.22 8.43
C ALA A 128 10.17 -4.21 7.28
N MET A 129 10.94 -4.09 6.21
CA MET A 129 10.88 -5.03 5.08
C MET A 129 11.23 -6.45 5.53
N GLY A 130 12.30 -6.61 6.32
CA GLY A 130 12.72 -7.91 6.85
C GLY A 130 11.66 -8.55 7.71
N TYR A 131 10.97 -7.76 8.53
CA TYR A 131 9.86 -8.23 9.35
C TYR A 131 8.70 -8.74 8.48
N ILE A 132 8.31 -7.98 7.46
CA ILE A 132 7.23 -8.34 6.53
C ILE A 132 7.59 -9.65 5.79
N LEU A 133 8.81 -9.73 5.26
CA LEU A 133 9.29 -10.93 4.57
C LEU A 133 9.35 -12.14 5.52
N GLY A 134 9.78 -11.92 6.76
CA GLY A 134 9.85 -12.97 7.78
C GLY A 134 8.50 -13.56 8.15
N MET A 135 7.42 -12.82 7.93
CA MET A 135 6.05 -13.31 8.10
C MET A 135 5.51 -14.05 6.87
N GLY A 136 6.30 -14.18 5.81
CA GLY A 136 5.92 -14.93 4.62
C GLY A 136 5.26 -14.11 3.52
N PHE A 137 5.23 -12.78 3.64
CA PHE A 137 4.67 -11.90 2.62
C PHE A 137 5.70 -11.55 1.55
N ALA A 138 5.24 -11.08 0.40
CA ALA A 138 6.09 -10.84 -0.77
C ALA A 138 6.11 -9.37 -1.19
N PHE A 139 7.22 -8.98 -1.81
CA PHE A 139 7.35 -7.69 -2.50
C PHE A 139 7.34 -7.94 -4.00
N LYS A 140 6.58 -7.14 -4.75
CA LYS A 140 6.47 -7.24 -6.20
C LYS A 140 6.86 -5.92 -6.84
N ALA A 141 7.78 -5.97 -7.81
CA ALA A 141 8.19 -4.82 -8.62
C ALA A 141 7.45 -4.85 -9.98
N LYS A 142 7.60 -3.78 -10.76
CA LYS A 142 7.08 -3.74 -12.14
C LYS A 142 7.67 -4.89 -12.98
N PRO A 143 6.89 -5.51 -13.86
CA PRO A 143 5.51 -5.18 -14.27
C PRO A 143 4.42 -5.77 -13.38
N GLU A 144 4.75 -6.45 -12.31
CA GLU A 144 3.80 -7.15 -11.43
C GLU A 144 3.20 -6.27 -10.33
N ALA A 145 3.66 -5.02 -10.21
CA ALA A 145 3.29 -4.09 -9.15
C ALA A 145 2.04 -3.25 -9.50
N PHE A 146 0.92 -3.88 -9.83
CA PHE A 146 -0.27 -3.17 -10.31
C PHE A 146 -0.87 -2.21 -9.27
N ALA A 147 -0.74 -2.47 -7.98
CA ALA A 147 -1.28 -1.58 -6.95
C ALA A 147 -0.61 -0.20 -6.99
N SER A 148 0.69 -0.13 -7.29
CA SER A 148 1.39 1.14 -7.46
C SER A 148 1.27 1.67 -8.89
N SER A 149 1.53 0.85 -9.90
CA SER A 149 1.63 1.29 -11.30
C SER A 149 0.28 1.49 -11.98
N SER A 150 -0.80 0.94 -11.46
CA SER A 150 -2.14 1.04 -12.04
C SER A 150 -3.13 1.67 -11.07
N CYS A 151 -3.31 1.12 -9.87
CA CYS A 151 -4.33 1.61 -8.94
C CYS A 151 -3.95 2.96 -8.34
N ALA A 152 -2.79 3.08 -7.69
CA ALA A 152 -2.34 4.33 -7.09
C ALA A 152 -2.06 5.39 -8.17
N ASN A 153 -1.48 4.99 -9.29
CA ASN A 153 -1.23 5.89 -10.43
C ASN A 153 -2.52 6.54 -10.92
N LYS A 154 -3.61 5.78 -11.05
CA LYS A 154 -4.90 6.30 -11.47
C LYS A 154 -5.44 7.37 -10.51
N ILE A 155 -5.17 7.22 -9.22
CA ILE A 155 -5.64 8.18 -8.21
C ILE A 155 -4.90 9.52 -8.31
N VAL A 156 -3.59 9.51 -8.55
CA VAL A 156 -2.79 10.75 -8.63
C VAL A 156 -2.81 11.41 -10.01
N ASN A 157 -3.24 10.72 -11.03
CA ASN A 157 -3.37 11.28 -12.38
C ASN A 157 -4.85 11.64 -12.72
#